data_98b322c0e438119f47b54bedccb864b3
#
_entry.id   98b322c0e438119f47b54bedccb864b3
#
_cell.length_a   1.000
_cell.length_b   1.000
_cell.length_c   1.000
_cell.angle_alpha   90.00
_cell.angle_beta   90.00
_cell.angle_gamma   90.00
#
_symmetry.space_group_name_H-M   'P 1'
#
loop_
_entity.id
_entity.type
_entity.pdbx_description
1 polymer ?
#
loop_
_entity_poly.entity_id
_entity_poly.type
_entity_poly.pdbx_seq_one_letter_code
_entity_poly.pdbx_strand_id
1 'polypeptide(L)'
;MNSQNLWQGADRRIYMNEVGTRDGLQMEQAFVPTEDKIALVNALSAAGLSKIEVTAFVSPTAIPALRDGEVVMREIARRPGTVYTALVPNVRGAERAIEALTDELNLVMSVSETHNLCNLRMQRSQSFAALQQVIATAQQARVPVNVSLSCCFGCPMEGDVPQAEVLAWVQRFADLGVQGITLCDTTGMAYPSQVHSM
;
A
#
# COMPACT_ATOMS: atom_id res chain seq x y z
N MET A 1 25.51 -1.78 21.16
CA MET A 1 24.09 -1.94 21.58
C MET A 1 23.70 -3.40 21.40
N ASN A 2 23.19 -4.04 22.44
CA ASN A 2 22.93 -5.47 22.42
C ASN A 2 21.68 -5.75 21.61
N SER A 3 21.78 -6.51 20.51
CA SER A 3 20.69 -6.90 19.59
C SER A 3 19.48 -7.57 20.28
N GLN A 4 19.66 -8.02 21.52
CA GLN A 4 18.61 -8.66 22.33
C GLN A 4 17.52 -7.68 22.81
N ASN A 5 17.74 -6.38 22.81
CA ASN A 5 16.78 -5.38 23.33
C ASN A 5 15.82 -4.83 22.29
N LEU A 6 16.07 -5.03 20.99
CA LEU A 6 15.19 -4.58 19.91
C LEU A 6 13.80 -5.23 19.95
N TRP A 7 13.70 -6.39 20.62
CA TRP A 7 12.49 -7.19 20.69
C TRP A 7 11.89 -7.28 22.10
N GLN A 8 12.35 -6.48 23.07
CA GLN A 8 11.88 -6.48 24.47
C GLN A 8 10.88 -5.34 24.74
N GLY A 9 9.70 -5.38 24.24
CA GLY A 9 8.61 -4.47 24.53
C GLY A 9 7.28 -5.20 24.52
N ALA A 10 6.29 -4.61 25.18
CA ALA A 10 4.97 -5.18 25.37
C ALA A 10 4.34 -5.65 24.05
N ASP A 11 3.45 -6.58 24.20
CA ASP A 11 2.53 -7.15 23.21
C ASP A 11 3.04 -7.20 21.76
N ARG A 12 3.78 -8.30 21.43
CA ARG A 12 4.64 -8.39 20.25
C ARG A 12 4.03 -9.20 19.14
N ARG A 13 2.75 -9.01 18.92
CA ARG A 13 2.13 -9.61 17.75
C ARG A 13 2.50 -8.78 16.51
N ILE A 14 3.27 -9.37 15.60
CA ILE A 14 3.54 -8.82 14.29
C ILE A 14 2.42 -9.27 13.36
N TYR A 15 1.84 -8.31 12.64
CA TYR A 15 0.85 -8.58 11.61
C TYR A 15 1.53 -8.51 10.24
N MET A 16 1.45 -9.59 9.48
CA MET A 16 2.02 -9.64 8.14
C MET A 16 0.98 -9.19 7.12
N ASN A 17 1.39 -8.26 6.25
CA ASN A 17 0.64 -7.86 5.07
C ASN A 17 1.29 -8.49 3.83
N GLU A 18 0.57 -9.36 3.14
CA GLU A 18 1.04 -10.00 1.91
C GLU A 18 0.72 -9.11 0.72
N VAL A 19 1.72 -8.81 -0.09
CA VAL A 19 1.59 -7.95 -1.27
C VAL A 19 1.92 -8.65 -2.59
N GLY A 20 2.34 -9.92 -2.56
CA GLY A 20 2.72 -10.69 -3.73
C GLY A 20 1.60 -10.83 -4.76
N THR A 21 0.35 -10.89 -4.30
CA THR A 21 -0.84 -10.93 -5.17
C THR A 21 -1.09 -9.63 -5.95
N ARG A 22 -0.57 -8.50 -5.49
CA ARG A 22 -0.60 -7.23 -6.19
C ARG A 22 0.77 -6.89 -6.78
N ASP A 23 1.77 -6.68 -5.92
CA ASP A 23 3.08 -6.17 -6.32
C ASP A 23 3.87 -7.22 -7.11
N GLY A 24 3.85 -8.47 -6.66
CA GLY A 24 4.48 -9.57 -7.38
C GLY A 24 3.84 -9.82 -8.73
N LEU A 25 2.52 -10.01 -8.78
CA LEU A 25 1.81 -10.27 -10.04
C LEU A 25 1.83 -9.09 -11.01
N GLN A 26 2.00 -7.86 -10.53
CA GLN A 26 2.17 -6.68 -11.38
C GLN A 26 3.40 -6.78 -12.28
N MET A 27 4.45 -7.46 -11.83
CA MET A 27 5.72 -7.61 -12.53
C MET A 27 5.74 -8.78 -13.52
N GLU A 28 4.70 -9.62 -13.52
CA GLU A 28 4.61 -10.78 -14.40
C GLU A 28 4.38 -10.36 -15.86
N GLN A 29 5.17 -10.91 -16.78
CA GLN A 29 5.03 -10.64 -18.21
C GLN A 29 3.81 -11.34 -18.81
N ALA A 30 3.50 -12.55 -18.34
CA ALA A 30 2.33 -13.29 -18.74
C ALA A 30 1.14 -12.94 -17.84
N PHE A 31 -0.05 -12.83 -18.42
CA PHE A 31 -1.26 -12.68 -17.63
C PHE A 31 -1.55 -13.98 -16.88
N VAL A 32 -1.53 -13.90 -15.55
CA VAL A 32 -1.97 -15.01 -14.71
C VAL A 32 -3.49 -15.11 -14.76
N PRO A 33 -4.08 -16.30 -15.03
CA PRO A 33 -5.53 -16.48 -15.08
C PRO A 33 -6.23 -15.99 -13.79
N THR A 34 -7.43 -15.46 -13.95
CA THR A 34 -8.21 -14.90 -12.83
C THR A 34 -8.48 -15.93 -11.74
N GLU A 35 -8.81 -17.17 -12.15
CA GLU A 35 -9.03 -18.30 -11.25
C GLU A 35 -7.79 -18.66 -10.42
N ASP A 36 -6.60 -18.56 -11.00
CA ASP A 36 -5.34 -18.83 -10.30
C ASP A 36 -5.04 -17.73 -9.26
N LYS A 37 -5.32 -16.47 -9.58
CA LYS A 37 -5.24 -15.35 -8.63
C LYS A 37 -6.18 -15.54 -7.45
N ILE A 38 -7.44 -15.91 -7.72
CA ILE A 38 -8.44 -16.20 -6.69
C ILE A 38 -7.98 -17.37 -5.81
N ALA A 39 -7.48 -18.44 -6.42
CA ALA A 39 -6.96 -19.60 -5.71
C ALA A 39 -5.76 -19.23 -4.81
N LEU A 40 -4.85 -18.39 -5.31
CA LEU A 40 -3.69 -17.90 -4.55
C LEU A 40 -4.14 -17.06 -3.33
N VAL A 41 -5.03 -16.07 -3.52
CA VAL A 41 -5.56 -15.26 -2.41
C VAL A 41 -6.27 -16.13 -1.37
N ASN A 42 -7.05 -17.13 -1.82
CA ASN A 42 -7.75 -18.05 -0.92
C ASN A 42 -6.78 -18.92 -0.12
N ALA A 43 -5.69 -19.37 -0.73
CA ALA A 43 -4.64 -20.14 -0.05
C ALA A 43 -3.89 -19.29 1.00
N LEU A 44 -3.56 -18.04 0.65
CA LEU A 44 -2.94 -17.08 1.58
C LEU A 44 -3.87 -16.75 2.75
N SER A 45 -5.17 -16.57 2.48
CA SER A 45 -6.17 -16.38 3.53
C SER A 45 -6.27 -17.61 4.45
N ALA A 46 -6.17 -18.81 3.89
CA ALA A 46 -6.16 -20.05 4.65
C ALA A 46 -4.91 -20.22 5.51
N ALA A 47 -3.78 -19.63 5.11
CA ALA A 47 -2.54 -19.61 5.89
C ALA A 47 -2.59 -18.69 7.12
N GLY A 48 -3.67 -17.91 7.29
CA GLY A 48 -3.90 -17.08 8.47
C GLY A 48 -3.23 -15.71 8.42
N LEU A 49 -2.95 -15.18 7.24
CA LEU A 49 -2.44 -13.83 7.07
C LEU A 49 -3.49 -12.81 7.53
N SER A 50 -3.02 -11.76 8.22
CA SER A 50 -3.90 -10.72 8.77
C SER A 50 -4.37 -9.70 7.72
N LYS A 51 -3.56 -9.48 6.67
CA LYS A 51 -3.86 -8.54 5.59
C LYS A 51 -3.28 -9.07 4.26
N ILE A 52 -4.02 -8.89 3.18
CA ILE A 52 -3.59 -9.27 1.82
C ILE A 52 -3.93 -8.12 0.87
N GLU A 53 -2.92 -7.58 0.19
CA GLU A 53 -3.12 -6.62 -0.90
C GLU A 53 -3.43 -7.39 -2.18
N VAL A 54 -4.73 -7.57 -2.44
CA VAL A 54 -5.26 -8.50 -3.46
C VAL A 54 -4.93 -8.06 -4.89
N THR A 55 -5.07 -6.75 -5.17
CA THR A 55 -4.98 -6.21 -6.53
C THR A 55 -4.74 -4.70 -6.52
N ALA A 56 -4.76 -4.07 -7.70
CA ALA A 56 -4.76 -2.62 -7.87
C ALA A 56 -5.88 -2.16 -8.80
N PHE A 57 -6.58 -1.11 -8.41
CA PHE A 57 -7.63 -0.48 -9.22
C PHE A 57 -7.05 0.65 -10.08
N VAL A 58 -6.00 0.33 -10.83
CA VAL A 58 -5.37 1.19 -11.83
C VAL A 58 -6.05 1.03 -13.20
N SER A 59 -5.62 1.81 -14.19
CA SER A 59 -6.06 1.61 -15.57
C SER A 59 -5.62 0.23 -16.09
N PRO A 60 -6.52 -0.58 -16.66
CA PRO A 60 -6.18 -1.87 -17.26
C PRO A 60 -5.12 -1.79 -18.37
N THR A 61 -5.01 -0.62 -19.01
CA THR A 61 -3.98 -0.38 -20.04
C THR A 61 -2.62 -0.03 -19.44
N ALA A 62 -2.60 0.51 -18.21
CA ALA A 62 -1.35 0.83 -17.50
C ALA A 62 -0.73 -0.41 -16.86
N ILE A 63 -1.54 -1.28 -16.26
CA ILE A 63 -1.10 -2.54 -15.66
C ILE A 63 -2.01 -3.68 -16.12
N PRO A 64 -1.75 -4.25 -17.32
CA PRO A 64 -2.60 -5.30 -17.89
C PRO A 64 -2.65 -6.57 -17.05
N ALA A 65 -1.60 -6.85 -16.26
CA ALA A 65 -1.54 -8.01 -15.38
C ALA A 65 -2.64 -8.00 -14.29
N LEU A 66 -3.14 -6.82 -13.89
CA LEU A 66 -4.15 -6.65 -12.84
C LEU A 66 -5.51 -6.15 -13.38
N ARG A 67 -5.78 -6.32 -14.68
CA ARG A 67 -7.00 -5.81 -15.33
C ARG A 67 -8.30 -6.45 -14.84
N ASP A 68 -8.22 -7.58 -14.18
CA ASP A 68 -9.31 -8.38 -13.62
C ASP A 68 -9.55 -8.14 -12.12
N GLY A 69 -8.98 -7.08 -11.56
CA GLY A 69 -8.99 -6.82 -10.12
C GLY A 69 -10.38 -6.81 -9.48
N GLU A 70 -11.43 -6.29 -10.18
CA GLU A 70 -12.81 -6.32 -9.69
C GLU A 70 -13.35 -7.72 -9.52
N VAL A 71 -13.07 -8.60 -10.48
CA VAL A 71 -13.52 -9.99 -10.44
C VAL A 71 -12.82 -10.72 -9.31
N VAL A 72 -11.48 -10.61 -9.24
CA VAL A 72 -10.70 -11.24 -8.17
C VAL A 72 -11.21 -10.79 -6.80
N MET A 73 -11.35 -9.47 -6.57
CA MET A 73 -11.77 -8.92 -5.27
C MET A 73 -13.18 -9.38 -4.86
N ARG A 74 -14.10 -9.56 -5.80
CA ARG A 74 -15.46 -10.02 -5.52
C ARG A 74 -15.57 -11.52 -5.27
N GLU A 75 -14.72 -12.33 -5.92
CA GLU A 75 -14.87 -13.78 -5.92
C GLU A 75 -13.96 -14.53 -4.96
N ILE A 76 -13.05 -13.84 -4.27
CA ILE A 76 -12.24 -14.45 -3.20
C ILE A 76 -13.11 -14.94 -2.05
N ALA A 77 -12.74 -16.06 -1.45
CA ALA A 77 -13.37 -16.59 -0.24
C ALA A 77 -12.85 -15.84 0.99
N ARG A 78 -13.56 -14.78 1.41
CA ARG A 78 -13.19 -13.95 2.55
C ARG A 78 -13.21 -14.72 3.85
N ARG A 79 -12.19 -14.54 4.68
CA ARG A 79 -12.08 -15.16 6.00
C ARG A 79 -12.15 -14.11 7.11
N PRO A 80 -12.85 -14.39 8.20
CA PRO A 80 -12.83 -13.53 9.39
C PRO A 80 -11.39 -13.34 9.90
N GLY A 81 -11.02 -12.09 10.21
CA GLY A 81 -9.69 -11.74 10.70
C GLY A 81 -8.65 -11.44 9.63
N THR A 82 -8.98 -11.57 8.34
CA THR A 82 -8.15 -11.12 7.21
C THR A 82 -8.76 -9.85 6.60
N VAL A 83 -7.95 -8.82 6.41
CA VAL A 83 -8.30 -7.58 5.72
C VAL A 83 -7.86 -7.68 4.25
N TYR A 84 -8.77 -7.49 3.32
CA TYR A 84 -8.49 -7.51 1.88
C TYR A 84 -8.37 -6.09 1.36
N THR A 85 -7.15 -5.69 1.05
CA THR A 85 -6.83 -4.32 0.60
C THR A 85 -6.49 -4.29 -0.88
N ALA A 86 -6.56 -3.11 -1.47
CA ALA A 86 -6.16 -2.89 -2.85
C ALA A 86 -5.48 -1.52 -3.02
N LEU A 87 -4.50 -1.47 -3.92
CA LEU A 87 -3.87 -0.22 -4.30
C LEU A 87 -4.81 0.61 -5.19
N VAL A 88 -4.95 1.89 -4.84
CA VAL A 88 -5.85 2.83 -5.52
C VAL A 88 -5.12 4.14 -5.84
N PRO A 89 -5.01 4.52 -7.14
CA PRO A 89 -4.25 5.70 -7.54
C PRO A 89 -5.07 7.01 -7.60
N ASN A 90 -6.40 6.93 -7.68
CA ASN A 90 -7.27 8.09 -7.91
C ASN A 90 -8.73 7.80 -7.51
N VAL A 91 -9.61 8.81 -7.57
CA VAL A 91 -11.02 8.72 -7.19
C VAL A 91 -11.76 7.62 -7.97
N ARG A 92 -11.57 7.53 -9.29
CA ARG A 92 -12.22 6.48 -10.11
C ARG A 92 -11.80 5.07 -9.69
N GLY A 93 -10.51 4.89 -9.33
CA GLY A 93 -10.02 3.64 -8.76
C GLY A 93 -10.66 3.34 -7.41
N ALA A 94 -10.84 4.37 -6.56
CA ALA A 94 -11.50 4.22 -5.26
C ALA A 94 -12.96 3.78 -5.39
N GLU A 95 -13.72 4.40 -6.27
CA GLU A 95 -15.11 4.03 -6.55
C GLU A 95 -15.22 2.57 -6.98
N ARG A 96 -14.38 2.13 -7.92
CA ARG A 96 -14.33 0.74 -8.38
C ARG A 96 -13.93 -0.24 -7.25
N ALA A 97 -12.98 0.14 -6.41
CA ALA A 97 -12.53 -0.68 -5.29
C ALA A 97 -13.63 -0.83 -4.23
N ILE A 98 -14.33 0.26 -3.92
CA ILE A 98 -15.47 0.27 -3.00
C ILE A 98 -16.61 -0.60 -3.52
N GLU A 99 -16.97 -0.47 -4.81
CA GLU A 99 -17.97 -1.32 -5.47
C GLU A 99 -17.57 -2.80 -5.50
N ALA A 100 -16.27 -3.09 -5.53
CA ALA A 100 -15.74 -4.45 -5.46
C ALA A 100 -15.61 -5.00 -4.03
N LEU A 101 -16.10 -4.25 -3.02
CA LEU A 101 -16.09 -4.64 -1.60
C LEU A 101 -14.69 -4.76 -1.00
N THR A 102 -13.76 -3.89 -1.37
CA THR A 102 -12.44 -3.78 -0.75
C THR A 102 -12.58 -3.33 0.71
N ASP A 103 -11.89 -3.99 1.64
CA ASP A 103 -11.99 -3.68 3.08
C ASP A 103 -11.18 -2.43 3.47
N GLU A 104 -10.07 -2.16 2.77
CA GLU A 104 -9.19 -1.01 3.01
C GLU A 104 -8.54 -0.56 1.69
N LEU A 105 -8.50 0.73 1.43
CA LEU A 105 -7.78 1.28 0.28
C LEU A 105 -6.32 1.58 0.66
N ASN A 106 -5.36 1.13 -0.15
CA ASN A 106 -3.96 1.50 -0.03
C ASN A 106 -3.60 2.57 -1.07
N LEU A 107 -3.20 3.74 -0.61
CA LEU A 107 -2.75 4.86 -1.42
C LEU A 107 -1.23 4.93 -1.41
N VAL A 108 -0.63 5.42 -2.48
CA VAL A 108 0.84 5.52 -2.59
C VAL A 108 1.26 6.92 -2.98
N MET A 109 2.25 7.45 -2.29
CA MET A 109 2.96 8.67 -2.62
C MET A 109 4.43 8.54 -2.19
N SER A 110 5.36 9.22 -2.87
CA SER A 110 6.76 9.21 -2.44
C SER A 110 7.11 10.47 -1.61
N VAL A 111 7.97 10.29 -0.61
CA VAL A 111 8.60 11.41 0.11
C VAL A 111 9.63 12.11 -0.76
N SER A 112 10.32 11.40 -1.66
CA SER A 112 11.22 11.98 -2.66
C SER A 112 10.44 12.61 -3.82
N GLU A 113 10.75 13.86 -4.17
CA GLU A 113 10.13 14.57 -5.30
C GLU A 113 10.44 13.88 -6.62
N THR A 114 11.71 13.58 -6.86
CA THR A 114 12.17 12.95 -8.10
C THR A 114 11.55 11.56 -8.28
N HIS A 115 11.50 10.75 -7.21
CA HIS A 115 10.85 9.44 -7.29
C HIS A 115 9.34 9.58 -7.52
N ASN A 116 8.69 10.56 -6.90
CA ASN A 116 7.25 10.80 -7.10
C ASN A 116 6.96 11.20 -8.56
N LEU A 117 7.78 12.08 -9.14
CA LEU A 117 7.69 12.48 -10.55
C LEU A 117 7.91 11.29 -11.49
N CYS A 118 8.90 10.45 -11.23
CA CYS A 118 9.18 9.27 -12.05
C CYS A 118 8.05 8.23 -11.98
N ASN A 119 7.52 7.98 -10.79
CA ASN A 119 6.54 6.92 -10.54
C ASN A 119 5.10 7.35 -10.87
N LEU A 120 4.70 8.55 -10.43
CA LEU A 120 3.33 9.03 -10.54
C LEU A 120 3.16 10.12 -11.61
N ARG A 121 4.26 10.63 -12.19
CA ARG A 121 4.27 11.75 -13.14
C ARG A 121 3.63 13.03 -12.59
N MET A 122 3.71 13.22 -11.30
CA MET A 122 3.16 14.35 -10.55
C MET A 122 4.17 14.84 -9.51
N GLN A 123 4.15 16.12 -9.21
CA GLN A 123 4.83 16.66 -8.04
C GLN A 123 4.17 16.13 -6.75
N ARG A 124 4.90 16.05 -5.66
CA ARG A 124 4.36 15.59 -4.36
C ARG A 124 3.14 16.38 -3.92
N SER A 125 3.13 17.69 -4.12
CA SER A 125 1.99 18.56 -3.80
C SER A 125 0.74 18.20 -4.62
N GLN A 126 0.90 17.87 -5.89
CA GLN A 126 -0.19 17.44 -6.78
C GLN A 126 -0.70 16.04 -6.38
N SER A 127 0.21 15.10 -6.08
CA SER A 127 -0.15 13.78 -5.58
C SER A 127 -0.94 13.88 -4.28
N PHE A 128 -0.47 14.70 -3.32
CA PHE A 128 -1.17 14.91 -2.07
C PHE A 128 -2.59 15.46 -2.28
N ALA A 129 -2.73 16.50 -3.12
CA ALA A 129 -4.05 17.08 -3.43
C ALA A 129 -5.00 16.07 -4.09
N ALA A 130 -4.48 15.21 -4.99
CA ALA A 130 -5.27 14.15 -5.60
C ALA A 130 -5.68 13.08 -4.58
N LEU A 131 -4.77 12.67 -3.69
CA LEU A 131 -5.04 11.69 -2.64
C LEU A 131 -6.01 12.20 -1.58
N GLN A 132 -6.05 13.50 -1.29
CA GLN A 132 -7.08 14.09 -0.41
C GLN A 132 -8.49 13.82 -0.95
N GLN A 133 -8.70 13.88 -2.26
CA GLN A 133 -10.00 13.58 -2.87
C GLN A 133 -10.34 12.08 -2.74
N VAL A 134 -9.36 11.21 -2.92
CA VAL A 134 -9.53 9.75 -2.72
C VAL A 134 -9.91 9.45 -1.28
N ILE A 135 -9.22 10.05 -0.31
CA ILE A 135 -9.49 9.89 1.13
C ILE A 135 -10.91 10.35 1.46
N ALA A 136 -11.35 11.50 0.94
CA ALA A 136 -12.72 11.99 1.14
C ALA A 136 -13.77 11.03 0.56
N THR A 137 -13.53 10.44 -0.62
CA THR A 137 -14.41 9.43 -1.22
C THR A 137 -14.48 8.17 -0.35
N ALA A 138 -13.36 7.68 0.14
CA ALA A 138 -13.30 6.51 1.02
C ALA A 138 -14.03 6.76 2.35
N GLN A 139 -13.86 7.94 2.95
CA GLN A 139 -14.53 8.34 4.20
C GLN A 139 -16.06 8.40 4.03
N GLN A 140 -16.56 8.93 2.91
CA GLN A 140 -18.00 8.92 2.60
C GLN A 140 -18.56 7.50 2.53
N ALA A 141 -17.79 6.57 1.98
CA ALA A 141 -18.14 5.15 1.92
C ALA A 141 -17.81 4.37 3.21
N ARG A 142 -17.19 5.01 4.20
CA ARG A 142 -16.72 4.40 5.46
C ARG A 142 -15.71 3.26 5.23
N VAL A 143 -14.91 3.35 4.19
CA VAL A 143 -13.82 2.41 3.91
C VAL A 143 -12.51 2.97 4.48
N PRO A 144 -11.80 2.21 5.31
CA PRO A 144 -10.50 2.59 5.85
C PRO A 144 -9.47 2.88 4.76
N VAL A 145 -8.51 3.75 5.08
CA VAL A 145 -7.42 4.13 4.18
C VAL A 145 -6.08 3.93 4.88
N ASN A 146 -5.17 3.23 4.22
CA ASN A 146 -3.74 3.24 4.50
C ASN A 146 -3.01 4.06 3.44
N VAL A 147 -1.97 4.80 3.84
CA VAL A 147 -1.09 5.52 2.91
C VAL A 147 0.31 4.94 3.01
N SER A 148 0.81 4.40 1.91
CA SER A 148 2.19 3.91 1.78
C SER A 148 3.08 5.05 1.27
N LEU A 149 3.98 5.53 2.13
CA LEU A 149 4.97 6.55 1.80
C LEU A 149 6.25 5.89 1.29
N SER A 150 6.53 6.02 0.00
CA SER A 150 7.72 5.47 -0.63
C SER A 150 8.97 6.30 -0.31
N CYS A 151 10.14 5.65 -0.34
CA CYS A 151 11.46 6.26 -0.13
C CYS A 151 11.65 6.92 1.24
N CYS A 152 11.02 6.41 2.30
CA CYS A 152 11.17 6.99 3.64
C CYS A 152 12.58 6.84 4.22
N PHE A 153 13.36 5.88 3.76
CA PHE A 153 14.68 5.55 4.30
C PHE A 153 15.84 5.91 3.36
N GLY A 154 15.52 6.54 2.24
CA GLY A 154 16.47 6.96 1.22
C GLY A 154 15.88 6.86 -0.18
N CYS A 155 16.46 7.61 -1.11
CA CYS A 155 16.09 7.63 -2.51
C CYS A 155 17.33 7.46 -3.40
N PRO A 156 17.35 6.51 -4.34
CA PRO A 156 18.53 6.30 -5.20
C PRO A 156 18.83 7.49 -6.11
N MET A 157 17.86 8.39 -6.31
CA MET A 157 18.00 9.58 -7.15
C MET A 157 18.34 10.86 -6.37
N GLU A 158 17.91 10.94 -5.09
CA GLU A 158 18.11 12.14 -4.26
C GLU A 158 19.07 11.89 -3.07
N GLY A 159 19.42 10.61 -2.79
CA GLY A 159 20.23 10.24 -1.66
C GLY A 159 19.43 10.17 -0.36
N ASP A 160 19.98 10.70 0.72
CA ASP A 160 19.38 10.68 2.05
C ASP A 160 18.08 11.49 2.09
N VAL A 161 17.07 10.91 2.73
CA VAL A 161 15.79 11.57 2.98
C VAL A 161 15.72 11.96 4.45
N PRO A 162 15.62 13.27 4.77
CA PRO A 162 15.57 13.73 6.15
C PRO A 162 14.35 13.18 6.89
N GLN A 163 14.55 12.64 8.09
CA GLN A 163 13.46 12.12 8.93
C GLN A 163 12.36 13.17 9.18
N ALA A 164 12.74 14.43 9.39
CA ALA A 164 11.79 15.52 9.59
C ALA A 164 10.84 15.70 8.40
N GLU A 165 11.30 15.43 7.17
CA GLU A 165 10.46 15.50 5.97
C GLU A 165 9.49 14.33 5.89
N VAL A 166 9.93 13.11 6.24
CA VAL A 166 9.07 11.95 6.37
C VAL A 166 7.95 12.22 7.38
N LEU A 167 8.31 12.70 8.58
CA LEU A 167 7.37 13.02 9.64
C LEU A 167 6.38 14.12 9.24
N ALA A 168 6.83 15.13 8.48
CA ALA A 168 5.94 16.17 7.97
C ALA A 168 4.86 15.61 7.02
N TRP A 169 5.19 14.64 6.16
CA TRP A 169 4.21 13.96 5.31
C TRP A 169 3.30 13.03 6.11
N VAL A 170 3.85 12.29 7.08
CA VAL A 170 3.05 11.48 8.02
C VAL A 170 2.01 12.34 8.70
N GLN A 171 2.40 13.50 9.26
CA GLN A 171 1.46 14.40 9.95
C GLN A 171 0.35 14.90 9.02
N ARG A 172 0.70 15.31 7.80
CA ARG A 172 -0.29 15.78 6.82
C ARG A 172 -1.35 14.71 6.51
N PHE A 173 -0.97 13.46 6.34
CA PHE A 173 -1.93 12.38 6.11
C PHE A 173 -2.70 12.00 7.38
N ALA A 174 -2.05 12.01 8.54
CA ALA A 174 -2.72 11.79 9.82
C ALA A 174 -3.81 12.84 10.08
N ASP A 175 -3.56 14.10 9.75
CA ASP A 175 -4.53 15.20 9.87
C ASP A 175 -5.77 15.01 8.97
N LEU A 176 -5.65 14.22 7.91
CA LEU A 176 -6.79 13.82 7.05
C LEU A 176 -7.59 12.64 7.63
N GLY A 177 -7.18 12.08 8.76
CA GLY A 177 -7.89 10.99 9.45
C GLY A 177 -7.74 9.62 8.78
N VAL A 178 -6.63 9.35 8.10
CA VAL A 178 -6.32 8.00 7.59
C VAL A 178 -6.07 7.04 8.74
N GLN A 179 -6.41 5.76 8.57
CA GLN A 179 -6.31 4.75 9.62
C GLN A 179 -4.93 4.12 9.74
N GLY A 180 -4.14 4.19 8.66
CA GLY A 180 -2.78 3.64 8.63
C GLY A 180 -1.84 4.46 7.77
N ILE A 181 -0.56 4.46 8.14
CA ILE A 181 0.53 5.01 7.32
C ILE A 181 1.68 4.00 7.36
N THR A 182 2.11 3.58 6.19
CA THR A 182 3.22 2.64 6.01
C THR A 182 4.46 3.39 5.54
N LEU A 183 5.55 3.30 6.30
CA LEU A 183 6.84 3.83 5.90
C LEU A 183 7.57 2.76 5.08
N CYS A 184 7.79 3.03 3.78
CA CYS A 184 8.34 2.04 2.87
C CYS A 184 9.85 2.24 2.65
N ASP A 185 10.60 1.17 2.86
CA ASP A 185 11.96 1.04 2.32
C ASP A 185 11.89 0.52 0.89
N THR A 186 11.46 1.40 -0.02
CA THR A 186 11.13 1.07 -1.41
C THR A 186 12.30 0.49 -2.19
N THR A 187 13.51 0.86 -1.84
CA THR A 187 14.73 0.57 -2.62
C THR A 187 15.80 -0.15 -1.82
N GLY A 188 15.48 -0.62 -0.62
CA GLY A 188 16.39 -1.41 0.22
C GLY A 188 17.55 -0.60 0.78
N MET A 189 17.34 0.69 1.06
CA MET A 189 18.38 1.60 1.60
C MET A 189 18.36 1.68 3.13
N ALA A 190 17.32 1.17 3.79
CA ALA A 190 17.19 1.21 5.23
C ALA A 190 18.24 0.36 5.95
N TYR A 191 18.71 0.85 7.09
CA TYR A 191 19.56 0.09 8.01
C TYR A 191 18.98 0.11 9.43
N PRO A 192 19.28 -0.90 10.28
CA PRO A 192 18.56 -1.11 11.53
C PRO A 192 18.52 0.10 12.47
N SER A 193 19.62 0.86 12.60
CA SER A 193 19.64 2.04 13.47
C SER A 193 18.77 3.19 12.93
N GLN A 194 18.66 3.33 11.60
CA GLN A 194 17.77 4.31 10.97
C GLN A 194 16.30 3.94 11.23
N VAL A 195 15.93 2.66 11.03
CA VAL A 195 14.57 2.19 11.31
C VAL A 195 14.21 2.37 12.79
N HIS A 196 15.16 2.13 13.68
CA HIS A 196 14.94 2.32 15.13
C HIS A 196 14.73 3.79 15.52
N SER A 197 15.35 4.73 14.82
CA SER A 197 15.25 6.17 15.11
C SER A 197 14.00 6.82 14.49
N MET A 198 13.42 6.22 13.43
CA MET A 198 12.21 6.66 12.76
C MET A 198 10.95 6.34 13.58
#